data_8ccde9e9f3a806380f08c44e8d36337d
#
_entry.id   8ccde9e9f3a806380f08c44e8d36337d
#
_cell.length_a   1.000
_cell.length_b   1.000
_cell.length_c   1.000
_cell.angle_alpha   90.00
_cell.angle_beta   90.00
_cell.angle_gamma   90.00
#
_symmetry.space_group_name_H-M   'P 1'
#
loop_
_entity.id
_entity.type
_entity.pdbx_description
1 polymer ?
#
loop_
_entity_poly.entity_id
_entity_poly.type
_entity_poly.pdbx_seq_one_letter_code
_entity_poly.pdbx_strand_id
1 'polypeptide(L)'
;MKHLYLSALFLLGLTSCQIGGLTSGYSHLSATQKERVVTLEDDIDAIHDFSKVYTVSINQVRQYIETHDKVLLYDYTPFCRSTYCVSPSALVSQCKDKGINVLVISNIYDDIFKQQHTTFPMLMIDTKRFPTKWRAKYHDLFYSPLTGHTDKELN
;
A
#
# COMPACT_ATOMS: atom_id res chain seq x y z
N MET A 1 13.47 25.99 -43.52
CA MET A 1 12.17 25.54 -42.98
C MET A 1 12.09 24.07 -42.58
N LYS A 2 12.78 23.13 -43.24
CA LYS A 2 12.76 21.68 -42.84
C LYS A 2 13.34 21.40 -41.46
N HIS A 3 14.31 22.18 -40.97
CA HIS A 3 14.92 21.94 -39.63
C HIS A 3 14.06 22.42 -38.45
N LEU A 4 13.10 23.33 -38.71
CA LEU A 4 12.20 23.84 -37.65
C LEU A 4 11.17 22.78 -37.23
N TYR A 5 10.72 21.94 -38.16
CA TYR A 5 9.75 20.85 -37.86
C TYR A 5 10.38 19.70 -37.09
N LEU A 6 11.68 19.41 -37.32
CA LEU A 6 12.39 18.36 -36.62
C LEU A 6 12.59 18.70 -35.13
N SER A 7 12.87 19.98 -34.81
CA SER A 7 13.01 20.46 -33.43
C SER A 7 11.69 20.46 -32.67
N ALA A 8 10.56 20.78 -33.33
CA ALA A 8 9.24 20.76 -32.72
C ALA A 8 8.77 19.31 -32.39
N LEU A 9 9.14 18.33 -33.20
CA LEU A 9 8.80 16.92 -32.96
C LEU A 9 9.57 16.34 -31.76
N PHE A 10 10.80 16.83 -31.50
CA PHE A 10 11.63 16.36 -30.38
C PHE A 10 11.15 16.90 -29.03
N LEU A 11 10.51 18.08 -29.02
CA LEU A 11 9.97 18.69 -27.78
C LEU A 11 8.64 18.05 -27.32
N LEU A 12 7.92 17.38 -28.21
CA LEU A 12 6.66 16.68 -27.87
C LEU A 12 6.88 15.30 -27.19
N GLY A 13 8.09 14.76 -27.24
CA GLY A 13 8.43 13.46 -26.65
C GLY A 13 8.73 13.47 -25.16
N LEU A 14 8.75 14.65 -24.49
CA LEU A 14 9.17 14.78 -23.08
C LEU A 14 8.01 14.88 -22.09
N THR A 15 6.76 14.79 -22.53
CA THR A 15 5.64 14.61 -21.61
C THR A 15 5.58 13.15 -21.19
N SER A 16 6.46 12.76 -20.26
CA SER A 16 6.33 11.51 -19.52
C SER A 16 5.01 11.58 -18.75
N CYS A 17 3.94 11.03 -19.32
CA CYS A 17 2.74 10.73 -18.56
C CYS A 17 3.16 9.74 -17.47
N GLN A 18 3.30 10.22 -16.24
CA GLN A 18 3.37 9.33 -15.09
C GLN A 18 2.02 8.63 -14.98
N ILE A 19 1.96 7.40 -15.47
CA ILE A 19 0.80 6.54 -15.28
C ILE A 19 0.84 6.09 -13.81
N GLY A 20 0.10 6.82 -12.95
CA GLY A 20 -0.03 6.49 -11.54
C GLY A 20 -0.64 5.09 -11.35
N GLY A 21 -0.29 4.44 -10.26
CA GLY A 21 -0.94 3.19 -9.85
C GLY A 21 -0.39 1.90 -10.44
N LEU A 22 0.56 1.93 -11.37
CA LEU A 22 1.19 0.72 -11.94
C LEU A 22 2.29 0.13 -11.04
N THR A 23 2.93 0.97 -10.23
CA THR A 23 3.98 0.60 -9.28
C THR A 23 3.61 1.06 -7.89
N SER A 24 4.48 0.83 -6.91
CA SER A 24 4.23 1.25 -5.51
C SER A 24 4.15 2.77 -5.30
N GLY A 25 4.58 3.59 -6.25
CA GLY A 25 4.60 5.04 -6.08
C GLY A 25 5.66 5.56 -5.09
N TYR A 26 6.57 4.73 -4.58
CA TYR A 26 7.62 5.16 -3.63
C TYR A 26 8.49 6.31 -4.15
N SER A 27 8.75 6.33 -5.47
CA SER A 27 9.52 7.38 -6.12
C SER A 27 8.85 8.76 -6.07
N HIS A 28 7.51 8.79 -5.91
CA HIS A 28 6.72 10.03 -5.84
C HIS A 28 6.78 10.70 -4.46
N LEU A 29 7.24 9.98 -3.45
CA LEU A 29 7.35 10.52 -2.09
C LEU A 29 8.43 11.60 -2.01
N SER A 30 8.15 12.69 -1.28
CA SER A 30 9.14 13.68 -0.88
C SER A 30 10.20 13.07 0.06
N ALA A 31 11.33 13.75 0.25
CA ALA A 31 12.37 13.32 1.19
C ALA A 31 11.80 13.10 2.60
N THR A 32 11.06 14.06 3.12
CA THR A 32 10.41 13.98 4.45
C THR A 32 9.41 12.82 4.56
N GLN A 33 8.67 12.52 3.48
CA GLN A 33 7.76 11.37 3.49
C GLN A 33 8.54 10.05 3.49
N LYS A 34 9.66 9.96 2.75
CA LYS A 34 10.50 8.76 2.73
C LYS A 34 11.12 8.45 4.10
N GLU A 35 11.48 9.47 4.89
CA GLU A 35 11.96 9.32 6.27
C GLU A 35 10.90 8.71 7.21
N ARG A 36 9.61 8.85 6.87
CA ARG A 36 8.49 8.27 7.61
C ARG A 36 8.14 6.85 7.16
N VAL A 37 8.77 6.32 6.12
CA VAL A 37 8.62 4.93 5.70
C VAL A 37 9.70 4.10 6.38
N VAL A 38 9.28 3.18 7.25
CA VAL A 38 10.17 2.36 8.09
C VAL A 38 9.97 0.89 7.76
N THR A 39 11.06 0.15 7.62
CA THR A 39 10.98 -1.31 7.55
C THR A 39 10.65 -1.83 8.94
N LEU A 40 9.58 -2.60 9.09
CA LEU A 40 9.25 -3.26 10.34
C LEU A 40 10.21 -4.44 10.53
N GLU A 41 10.95 -4.44 11.63
CA GLU A 41 11.86 -5.54 11.97
C GLU A 41 11.24 -6.45 13.04
N ASP A 42 10.42 -5.89 13.92
CA ASP A 42 9.72 -6.57 14.99
C ASP A 42 8.31 -7.00 14.60
N ASP A 43 7.54 -7.43 15.60
CA ASP A 43 6.14 -7.80 15.45
C ASP A 43 5.25 -6.56 15.20
N ILE A 44 4.12 -6.77 14.52
CA ILE A 44 3.15 -5.69 14.24
C ILE A 44 2.61 -5.08 15.55
N ASP A 45 2.46 -5.88 16.60
CA ASP A 45 2.01 -5.43 17.93
C ASP A 45 3.00 -4.50 18.63
N ALA A 46 4.27 -4.50 18.23
CA ALA A 46 5.29 -3.61 18.77
C ALA A 46 5.24 -2.19 18.18
N ILE A 47 4.35 -1.93 17.23
CA ILE A 47 4.21 -0.60 16.62
C ILE A 47 3.44 0.34 17.56
N HIS A 48 4.11 1.41 18.00
CA HIS A 48 3.51 2.45 18.86
C HIS A 48 3.51 3.85 18.21
N ASP A 49 4.30 4.06 17.16
CA ASP A 49 4.36 5.34 16.43
C ASP A 49 3.52 5.29 15.15
N PHE A 50 2.26 5.69 15.25
CA PHE A 50 1.33 5.69 14.13
C PHE A 50 1.51 6.87 13.15
N SER A 51 2.51 7.73 13.37
CA SER A 51 2.85 8.79 12.42
C SER A 51 3.64 8.28 11.21
N LYS A 52 4.10 7.03 11.24
CA LYS A 52 4.92 6.36 10.22
C LYS A 52 4.11 5.37 9.39
N VAL A 53 4.68 4.96 8.28
CA VAL A 53 4.22 3.85 7.44
C VAL A 53 5.23 2.72 7.54
N TYR A 54 4.77 1.54 7.93
CA TYR A 54 5.64 0.38 8.18
C TYR A 54 5.54 -0.62 7.04
N THR A 55 6.68 -0.93 6.40
CA THR A 55 6.68 -2.01 5.40
C THR A 55 6.71 -3.36 6.10
N VAL A 56 5.80 -4.26 5.69
CA VAL A 56 5.61 -5.58 6.30
C VAL A 56 5.81 -6.70 5.29
N SER A 57 6.31 -7.82 5.78
CA SER A 57 6.45 -9.07 5.06
C SER A 57 5.22 -9.97 5.25
N ILE A 58 5.06 -10.96 4.36
CA ILE A 58 4.03 -12.00 4.48
C ILE A 58 4.15 -12.73 5.82
N ASN A 59 5.39 -13.03 6.27
CA ASN A 59 5.61 -13.78 7.50
C ASN A 59 5.15 -12.99 8.74
N GLN A 60 5.40 -11.68 8.81
CA GLN A 60 4.91 -10.85 9.91
C GLN A 60 3.39 -10.77 9.96
N VAL A 61 2.73 -10.65 8.80
CA VAL A 61 1.26 -10.67 8.73
C VAL A 61 0.71 -12.03 9.12
N ARG A 62 1.33 -13.13 8.68
CA ARG A 62 0.93 -14.49 9.06
C ARG A 62 1.07 -14.71 10.56
N GLN A 63 2.21 -14.33 11.16
CA GLN A 63 2.43 -14.41 12.60
C GLN A 63 1.36 -13.65 13.37
N TYR A 64 1.00 -12.44 12.94
CA TYR A 64 -0.08 -11.67 13.54
C TYR A 64 -1.43 -12.39 13.45
N ILE A 65 -1.76 -12.98 12.30
CA ILE A 65 -2.99 -13.78 12.13
C ILE A 65 -3.01 -15.00 13.07
N GLU A 66 -1.88 -15.67 13.25
CA GLU A 66 -1.76 -16.87 14.10
C GLU A 66 -1.87 -16.56 15.60
N THR A 67 -1.55 -15.34 16.00
CA THR A 67 -1.57 -14.90 17.43
C THR A 67 -2.87 -14.19 17.83
N HIS A 68 -3.80 -13.94 16.90
CA HIS A 68 -5.04 -13.22 17.14
C HIS A 68 -6.27 -14.01 16.67
N ASP A 69 -7.31 -14.06 17.50
CA ASP A 69 -8.51 -14.87 17.23
C ASP A 69 -9.27 -14.45 15.97
N LYS A 70 -9.36 -13.14 15.72
CA LYS A 70 -10.09 -12.59 14.58
C LYS A 70 -9.31 -11.44 13.96
N VAL A 71 -8.89 -11.63 12.74
CA VAL A 71 -8.13 -10.62 11.98
C VAL A 71 -8.81 -10.34 10.66
N LEU A 72 -9.03 -9.07 10.37
CA LEU A 72 -9.45 -8.58 9.06
C LEU A 72 -8.25 -7.95 8.36
N LEU A 73 -7.88 -8.49 7.21
CA LEU A 73 -6.91 -7.87 6.31
C LEU A 73 -7.66 -6.87 5.43
N TYR A 74 -7.38 -5.59 5.59
CA TYR A 74 -7.97 -4.53 4.77
C TYR A 74 -6.96 -4.04 3.75
N ASP A 75 -7.14 -4.45 2.48
CA ASP A 75 -6.37 -3.95 1.35
C ASP A 75 -6.78 -2.51 1.06
N TYR A 76 -5.95 -1.57 1.46
CA TYR A 76 -6.26 -0.15 1.44
C TYR A 76 -5.61 0.57 0.25
N THR A 77 -6.44 1.23 -0.55
CA THR A 77 -6.01 2.12 -1.63
C THR A 77 -6.27 3.59 -1.24
N PRO A 78 -5.24 4.39 -0.87
CA PRO A 78 -5.42 5.71 -0.26
C PRO A 78 -6.16 6.73 -1.13
N PHE A 79 -6.04 6.65 -2.44
CA PHE A 79 -6.71 7.57 -3.39
C PHE A 79 -8.07 7.06 -3.88
N CYS A 80 -8.57 5.96 -3.32
CA CYS A 80 -9.90 5.45 -3.70
C CYS A 80 -10.99 6.47 -3.33
N ARG A 81 -11.83 6.82 -4.30
CA ARG A 81 -12.94 7.78 -4.15
C ARG A 81 -14.30 7.15 -4.46
N SER A 82 -14.35 5.84 -4.62
CA SER A 82 -15.60 5.12 -4.82
C SER A 82 -16.43 5.11 -3.54
N THR A 83 -17.76 5.05 -3.67
CA THR A 83 -18.67 4.85 -2.53
C THR A 83 -18.48 3.51 -1.81
N TYR A 84 -17.79 2.58 -2.44
CA TYR A 84 -17.43 1.28 -1.83
C TYR A 84 -16.14 1.34 -0.99
N CYS A 85 -15.38 2.45 -1.05
CA CYS A 85 -14.16 2.59 -0.28
C CYS A 85 -14.48 3.01 1.15
N VAL A 86 -14.23 2.11 2.07
CA VAL A 86 -14.45 2.35 3.50
C VAL A 86 -13.28 3.15 4.08
N SER A 87 -13.58 4.14 4.92
CA SER A 87 -12.53 4.83 5.68
C SER A 87 -11.83 3.85 6.64
N PRO A 88 -10.50 3.77 6.61
CA PRO A 88 -9.76 2.89 7.54
C PRO A 88 -10.14 3.14 9.01
N SER A 89 -10.23 4.40 9.42
CA SER A 89 -10.58 4.76 10.80
C SER A 89 -11.98 4.29 11.19
N ALA A 90 -12.96 4.42 10.29
CA ALA A 90 -14.32 3.93 10.55
C ALA A 90 -14.34 2.40 10.64
N LEU A 91 -13.63 1.71 9.75
CA LEU A 91 -13.54 0.25 9.74
C LEU A 91 -12.90 -0.27 11.03
N VAL A 92 -11.74 0.29 11.41
CA VAL A 92 -11.02 -0.10 12.63
C VAL A 92 -11.90 0.11 13.86
N SER A 93 -12.59 1.24 13.96
CA SER A 93 -13.50 1.51 15.08
C SER A 93 -14.65 0.51 15.14
N GLN A 94 -15.34 0.25 14.03
CA GLN A 94 -16.46 -0.70 13.99
C GLN A 94 -16.04 -2.14 14.28
N CYS A 95 -14.86 -2.54 13.85
CA CYS A 95 -14.32 -3.87 14.07
C CYS A 95 -13.87 -4.06 15.53
N LYS A 96 -13.30 -3.02 16.14
CA LYS A 96 -12.89 -3.03 17.56
C LYS A 96 -14.05 -3.36 18.48
N ASP A 97 -15.22 -2.79 18.25
CA ASP A 97 -16.43 -3.04 19.05
C ASP A 97 -16.91 -4.51 18.95
N LYS A 98 -16.46 -5.22 17.91
CA LYS A 98 -16.78 -6.64 17.67
C LYS A 98 -15.64 -7.59 18.05
N GLY A 99 -14.55 -7.09 18.63
CA GLY A 99 -13.35 -7.87 18.95
C GLY A 99 -12.62 -8.38 17.71
N ILE A 100 -12.65 -7.62 16.61
CA ILE A 100 -11.94 -7.95 15.38
C ILE A 100 -10.75 -7.01 15.22
N ASN A 101 -9.56 -7.55 15.12
CA ASN A 101 -8.34 -6.81 14.81
C ASN A 101 -8.29 -6.49 13.31
N VAL A 102 -7.95 -5.26 12.94
CA VAL A 102 -7.86 -4.84 11.54
C VAL A 102 -6.43 -4.49 11.20
N LEU A 103 -5.84 -5.19 10.23
CA LEU A 103 -4.60 -4.77 9.60
C LEU A 103 -4.91 -3.96 8.35
N VAL A 104 -4.62 -2.67 8.39
CA VAL A 104 -4.77 -1.77 7.24
C VAL A 104 -3.46 -1.80 6.45
N ILE A 105 -3.47 -2.49 5.31
CA ILE A 105 -2.27 -2.72 4.49
C ILE A 105 -2.47 -2.06 3.13
N SER A 106 -1.65 -1.07 2.83
CA SER A 106 -1.64 -0.46 1.50
C SER A 106 -0.68 -1.19 0.56
N ASN A 107 -1.02 -1.19 -0.70
CA ASN A 107 -0.17 -1.69 -1.78
C ASN A 107 0.44 -0.55 -2.61
N ILE A 108 0.22 0.72 -2.21
CA ILE A 108 0.70 1.91 -2.92
C ILE A 108 0.96 3.07 -1.97
N TYR A 109 2.00 3.87 -2.26
CA TYR A 109 2.35 5.06 -1.46
C TYR A 109 1.62 6.33 -1.88
N ASP A 110 1.02 6.36 -3.07
CA ASP A 110 0.31 7.54 -3.55
C ASP A 110 -0.82 7.89 -2.56
N ASP A 111 -0.81 9.12 -2.07
CA ASP A 111 -1.77 9.66 -1.10
C ASP A 111 -1.76 9.05 0.32
N ILE A 112 -0.86 8.10 0.62
CA ILE A 112 -0.84 7.40 1.92
C ILE A 112 -0.67 8.34 3.12
N PHE A 113 0.04 9.46 2.93
CA PHE A 113 0.28 10.47 3.97
C PHE A 113 -0.76 11.60 4.02
N LYS A 114 -1.78 11.58 3.14
CA LYS A 114 -2.85 12.59 3.14
C LYS A 114 -3.83 12.41 4.28
N GLN A 115 -3.98 11.18 4.77
CA GLN A 115 -4.80 10.88 5.93
C GLN A 115 -3.89 10.64 7.14
N GLN A 116 -4.17 11.35 8.23
CA GLN A 116 -3.49 11.09 9.49
C GLN A 116 -4.18 9.94 10.21
N HIS A 117 -3.42 8.88 10.46
CA HIS A 117 -3.87 7.75 11.25
C HIS A 117 -3.23 7.85 12.63
N THR A 118 -4.04 7.96 13.68
CA THR A 118 -3.56 8.16 15.06
C THR A 118 -3.94 7.00 15.98
N THR A 119 -4.74 6.07 15.50
CA THR A 119 -5.33 4.99 16.33
C THR A 119 -4.95 3.59 15.90
N PHE A 120 -4.25 3.46 14.77
CA PHE A 120 -3.78 2.18 14.23
C PHE A 120 -2.55 2.41 13.33
N PRO A 121 -1.68 1.40 13.18
CA PRO A 121 -0.53 1.50 12.30
C PRO A 121 -0.96 1.44 10.83
N MET A 122 -0.37 2.28 9.98
CA MET A 122 -0.45 2.15 8.54
C MET A 122 0.63 1.20 8.05
N LEU A 123 0.20 0.07 7.48
CA LEU A 123 1.11 -0.92 6.92
C LEU A 123 1.22 -0.76 5.40
N MET A 124 2.34 -1.15 4.86
CA MET A 124 2.63 -1.16 3.42
C MET A 124 3.30 -2.48 3.05
N ILE A 125 2.93 -3.06 1.92
CA ILE A 125 3.61 -4.23 1.38
C ILE A 125 5.11 -3.92 1.18
N ASP A 126 6.01 -4.73 1.75
CA ASP A 126 7.45 -4.61 1.48
C ASP A 126 7.77 -5.09 0.06
N THR A 127 7.64 -4.16 -0.89
CA THR A 127 7.81 -4.44 -2.31
C THR A 127 9.23 -4.87 -2.70
N LYS A 128 10.23 -4.63 -1.84
CA LYS A 128 11.63 -5.07 -2.08
C LYS A 128 11.79 -6.58 -2.01
N ARG A 129 10.84 -7.29 -1.38
CA ARG A 129 10.85 -8.75 -1.25
C ARG A 129 10.31 -9.48 -2.47
N PHE A 130 9.80 -8.76 -3.47
CA PHE A 130 9.21 -9.35 -4.67
C PHE A 130 10.06 -9.13 -5.92
N PRO A 131 10.13 -10.10 -6.85
CA PRO A 131 10.92 -10.01 -8.08
C PRO A 131 10.27 -9.10 -9.14
N THR A 132 9.34 -8.22 -8.73
CA THR A 132 8.58 -7.37 -9.63
C THR A 132 8.27 -6.02 -9.01
N LYS A 133 8.22 -4.98 -9.85
CA LYS A 133 7.77 -3.63 -9.47
C LYS A 133 6.30 -3.38 -9.85
N TRP A 134 5.67 -4.29 -10.60
CA TRP A 134 4.29 -4.16 -11.02
C TRP A 134 3.34 -4.40 -9.84
N ARG A 135 2.51 -3.40 -9.54
CA ARG A 135 1.61 -3.38 -8.39
C ARG A 135 0.68 -4.59 -8.35
N ALA A 136 -0.03 -4.87 -9.42
CA ALA A 136 -0.93 -6.03 -9.49
C ALA A 136 -0.20 -7.35 -9.17
N LYS A 137 1.03 -7.51 -9.65
CA LYS A 137 1.80 -8.74 -9.47
C LYS A 137 2.32 -8.92 -8.06
N TYR A 138 2.90 -7.90 -7.42
CA TYR A 138 3.36 -8.05 -6.04
C TYR A 138 2.20 -8.07 -5.04
N HIS A 139 1.08 -7.42 -5.35
CA HIS A 139 -0.15 -7.52 -4.59
C HIS A 139 -0.65 -8.96 -4.53
N ASP A 140 -0.80 -9.61 -5.69
CA ASP A 140 -1.20 -11.01 -5.80
C ASP A 140 -0.21 -11.94 -5.05
N LEU A 141 1.09 -11.77 -5.27
CA LEU A 141 2.13 -12.52 -4.57
C LEU A 141 2.11 -12.33 -3.05
N PHE A 142 1.65 -11.19 -2.56
CA PHE A 142 1.52 -10.93 -1.13
C PHE A 142 0.27 -11.55 -0.52
N TYR A 143 -0.90 -11.39 -1.16
CA TYR A 143 -2.17 -11.81 -0.58
C TYR A 143 -2.50 -13.28 -0.81
N SER A 144 -2.14 -13.88 -1.96
CA SER A 144 -2.44 -15.29 -2.25
C SER A 144 -2.00 -16.26 -1.15
N PRO A 145 -0.77 -16.18 -0.59
CA PRO A 145 -0.36 -17.09 0.49
C PRO A 145 -1.00 -16.79 1.85
N LEU A 146 -1.67 -15.65 2.02
CA LEU A 146 -2.38 -15.27 3.24
C LEU A 146 -3.85 -15.68 3.22
N THR A 147 -4.48 -15.66 2.04
CA THR A 147 -5.92 -15.91 1.87
C THR A 147 -6.23 -17.27 1.27
N GLY A 148 -5.24 -17.94 0.68
CA GLY A 148 -5.42 -19.19 -0.05
C GLY A 148 -6.13 -19.03 -1.41
N HIS A 149 -6.42 -17.79 -1.83
CA HIS A 149 -7.08 -17.49 -3.09
C HIS A 149 -6.15 -16.77 -4.06
N THR A 150 -6.29 -17.04 -5.35
CA THR A 150 -5.66 -16.27 -6.43
C THR A 150 -6.72 -15.46 -7.16
N ASP A 151 -6.33 -14.32 -7.79
CA ASP A 151 -7.25 -13.49 -8.58
C ASP A 151 -7.99 -14.26 -9.69
N LYS A 152 -7.52 -15.45 -10.05
CA LYS A 152 -8.15 -16.33 -11.05
C LYS A 152 -9.42 -17.02 -10.52
N GLU A 153 -9.60 -17.08 -9.22
CA GLU A 153 -10.78 -17.74 -8.59
C GLU A 153 -11.91 -16.75 -8.30
N LEU A 154 -11.66 -15.45 -8.51
CA LEU A 154 -12.62 -14.37 -8.23
C LEU A 154 -13.33 -13.81 -9.49
N ASN A 155 -13.03 -14.35 -10.70
CA ASN A 155 -13.64 -13.96 -11.98
C ASN A 155 -14.57 -15.03 -12.52
#